data_710754df8c8fa9945acaaf0f6c00e420
#
_entry.id   710754df8c8fa9945acaaf0f6c00e420
#
_cell.length_a   1.000
_cell.length_b   1.000
_cell.length_c   1.000
_cell.angle_alpha   90.00
_cell.angle_beta   90.00
_cell.angle_gamma   90.00
#
_symmetry.space_group_name_H-M   'P 1'
#
loop_
_entity.id
_entity.type
_entity.pdbx_description
1 polymer ?
#
loop_
_entity_poly.entity_id
_entity_poly.type
_entity_poly.pdbx_seq_one_letter_code
_entity_poly.pdbx_strand_id
1 'polypeptide(L)' 'MASIAKQATQDGTFTVYLGDRPVAWGLTSQAADALIQRLRGC' A
#
# COMPACT_ATOMS: atom_id res chain seq x y z
N MET A 1 -2.95 -11.09 13.05
CA MET A 1 -2.85 -9.66 12.72
C MET A 1 -2.49 -9.50 11.26
N ALA A 2 -3.13 -8.57 10.60
CA ALA A 2 -2.83 -8.32 9.20
C ALA A 2 -1.54 -7.51 9.09
N SER A 3 -0.71 -7.85 8.11
CA SER A 3 0.49 -7.10 7.81
C SER A 3 0.23 -6.20 6.62
N ILE A 4 0.94 -5.08 6.59
CA ILE A 4 0.79 -4.09 5.53
C ILE A 4 2.03 -4.15 4.66
N ALA A 5 1.84 -4.21 3.35
CA ALA A 5 2.95 -4.29 2.41
C ALA A 5 2.70 -3.35 1.24
N LYS A 6 3.80 -2.89 0.65
CA LYS A 6 3.78 -2.04 -0.54
C LYS A 6 4.52 -2.78 -1.64
N GLN A 7 3.94 -2.81 -2.84
CA GLN A 7 4.55 -3.52 -3.96
C GLN A 7 4.49 -2.67 -5.20
N ALA A 8 5.63 -2.54 -5.88
CA ALA A 8 5.71 -1.81 -7.14
C ALA A 8 5.11 -2.64 -8.26
N THR A 9 4.42 -1.98 -9.16
CA THR A 9 3.85 -2.61 -10.34
C THR A 9 4.63 -2.22 -11.59
N GLN A 10 4.33 -2.87 -12.70
CA GLN A 10 5.06 -2.65 -13.94
C GLN A 10 4.83 -1.26 -14.53
N ASP A 11 3.70 -0.65 -14.22
CA ASP A 11 3.36 0.65 -14.78
C ASP A 11 3.91 1.81 -13.95
N GLY A 12 4.75 1.51 -12.95
CA GLY A 12 5.38 2.56 -12.16
C GLY A 12 4.56 3.02 -10.98
N THR A 13 3.45 2.36 -10.69
CA THR A 13 2.65 2.69 -9.52
C THR A 13 2.89 1.67 -8.41
N PHE A 14 2.22 1.89 -7.29
CA PHE A 14 2.35 1.01 -6.13
C PHE A 14 0.99 0.52 -5.70
N THR A 15 0.95 -0.72 -5.23
CA THR A 15 -0.24 -1.32 -4.64
C THR A 15 0.04 -1.58 -3.17
N VAL A 16 -0.91 -1.23 -2.33
CA VAL A 16 -0.81 -1.48 -0.90
C VAL A 16 -1.69 -2.67 -0.56
N TYR A 17 -1.11 -3.63 0.15
CA TYR A 17 -1.79 -4.84 0.57
C TYR A 17 -1.99 -4.82 2.08
N LEU A 18 -3.14 -5.31 2.50
CA LEU A 18 -3.41 -5.56 3.91
C LEU A 18 -3.62 -7.07 4.05
N GLY A 19 -2.62 -7.74 4.65
CA GLY A 19 -2.58 -9.17 4.62
C GLY A 19 -2.33 -9.66 3.18
N ASP A 20 -3.25 -10.41 2.65
CA ASP A 20 -3.15 -10.91 1.28
C ASP A 20 -4.14 -10.20 0.33
N ARG A 21 -4.70 -9.06 0.75
CA ARG A 21 -5.71 -8.34 -0.03
C ARG A 21 -5.19 -6.99 -0.49
N PRO A 22 -5.35 -6.65 -1.77
CA PRO A 22 -5.03 -5.29 -2.19
C PRO A 22 -6.11 -4.34 -1.69
N VAL A 23 -5.69 -3.29 -0.99
CA VAL A 23 -6.62 -2.28 -0.47
C VAL A 23 -6.54 -0.98 -1.26
N ALA A 24 -5.48 -0.77 -2.03
CA ALA A 24 -5.33 0.39 -2.88
C ALA A 24 -4.31 0.10 -3.96
N TRP A 25 -4.48 0.74 -5.11
CA TRP A 25 -3.57 0.57 -6.23
C TRP A 25 -3.51 1.87 -7.03
N GLY A 26 -2.56 1.93 -7.98
CA GLY A 26 -2.38 3.12 -8.78
C GLY A 26 -1.80 4.29 -8.00
N LEU A 27 -1.06 4.02 -6.93
CA LEU A 27 -0.54 5.04 -6.04
C LEU A 27 0.89 5.41 -6.39
N THR A 28 1.25 6.67 -6.15
CA THR A 28 2.66 7.04 -6.14
C THR A 28 3.33 6.48 -4.90
N SER A 29 4.67 6.47 -4.91
CA SER A 29 5.41 5.99 -3.74
C SER A 29 5.02 6.77 -2.49
N GLN A 30 4.92 8.10 -2.61
CA GLN A 30 4.55 8.92 -1.47
C GLN A 30 3.12 8.65 -1.00
N ALA A 31 2.20 8.48 -1.94
CA ALA A 31 0.81 8.21 -1.58
C ALA A 31 0.69 6.85 -0.90
N ALA A 32 1.43 5.85 -1.39
CA ALA A 32 1.42 4.53 -0.77
C ALA A 32 1.98 4.59 0.66
N ASP A 33 3.07 5.32 0.86
CA ASP A 33 3.64 5.46 2.19
C ASP A 33 2.67 6.18 3.13
N ALA A 34 2.00 7.22 2.66
CA ALA A 34 1.03 7.94 3.48
C ALA A 34 -0.12 7.02 3.89
N LEU A 35 -0.61 6.21 2.96
CA LEU A 35 -1.68 5.28 3.27
C LEU A 35 -1.23 4.25 4.29
N ILE A 36 -0.02 3.72 4.14
CA ILE A 36 0.51 2.73 5.08
C ILE A 36 0.58 3.33 6.48
N GLN A 37 1.04 4.56 6.60
CA GLN A 37 1.11 5.21 7.90
C GLN A 37 -0.27 5.38 8.51
N ARG A 38 -1.26 5.72 7.71
CA ARG A 38 -2.62 5.87 8.23
C ARG A 38 -3.18 4.54 8.71
N LEU A 39 -2.93 3.47 7.96
CA LEU A 39 -3.41 2.16 8.35
C LEU A 39 -2.73 1.66 9.62
N ARG A 40 -1.47 2.01 9.81
CA ARG A 40 -0.72 1.58 11.00
C ARG A 40 -1.00 2.46 12.20
N GLY A 41 -1.38 3.71 11.97
CA GLY A 41 -1.59 4.67 13.04
C GLY A 41 -2.94 4.57 13.72
N CYS A 42 -3.83 3.77 13.19
CA CYS A 42 -5.19 3.63 13.76
C CYS A 42 -5.34 2.40 14.60
#